data_3ceea0c7522bbd65deb0efa4e4c02347
#
_entry.id   3ceea0c7522bbd65deb0efa4e4c02347
#
_cell.length_a   1.000
_cell.length_b   1.000
_cell.length_c   1.000
_cell.angle_alpha   90.00
_cell.angle_beta   90.00
_cell.angle_gamma   90.00
#
_symmetry.space_group_name_H-M   'P 1'
#
loop_
_entity.id
_entity.type
_entity.pdbx_description
1 polymer ?
#
loop_
_entity_poly.entity_id
_entity_poly.type
_entity_poly.pdbx_seq_one_letter_code
_entity_poly.pdbx_strand_id
1 'polypeptide(L)'
;DPQKPLFIFIGRLVGEKGADLLPQAIADSFTFIGRKMNFLVLGNGEAETEVQLTQLKSIAKGDYNVFIGYNETLSHLMYAGADFLAMPSRVEPCGLNQLYAMRYGTIPVVRSTGGLKDTVIDVGDTGGYGITFHDATVGDITHGIYRAVSLYKQKE
;
A
#
# COMPACT_ATOMS: atom_id res chain seq x y z
N ASP A 1 -2.05 -1.07 -16.67
CA ASP A 1 -2.53 -2.35 -17.17
C ASP A 1 -3.66 -2.85 -16.26
N PRO A 2 -4.90 -2.96 -16.75
CA PRO A 2 -6.05 -3.34 -15.93
C PRO A 2 -6.05 -4.82 -15.48
N GLN A 3 -5.17 -5.64 -16.03
CA GLN A 3 -5.04 -7.05 -15.63
C GLN A 3 -4.09 -7.24 -14.44
N LYS A 4 -3.42 -6.18 -14.00
CA LYS A 4 -2.53 -6.22 -12.85
C LYS A 4 -3.23 -5.66 -11.62
N PRO A 5 -3.00 -6.23 -10.43
CA PRO A 5 -3.54 -5.65 -9.20
C PRO A 5 -3.04 -4.23 -8.99
N LEU A 6 -3.92 -3.36 -8.55
CA LEU A 6 -3.61 -1.99 -8.18
C LEU A 6 -3.43 -1.89 -6.67
N PHE A 7 -2.22 -1.54 -6.26
CA PHE A 7 -1.91 -1.13 -4.89
C PHE A 7 -2.03 0.38 -4.75
N ILE A 8 -2.54 0.84 -3.62
CA ILE A 8 -2.60 2.26 -3.29
C ILE A 8 -2.00 2.53 -1.92
N PHE A 9 -1.47 3.74 -1.74
CA PHE A 9 -1.21 4.37 -0.46
C PHE A 9 -1.88 5.74 -0.46
N ILE A 10 -2.60 6.05 0.61
CA ILE A 10 -3.24 7.35 0.81
C ILE A 10 -2.92 7.82 2.23
N GLY A 11 -2.29 8.98 2.36
CA GLY A 11 -2.01 9.52 3.68
C GLY A 11 -0.89 10.56 3.71
N ARG A 12 -0.60 11.03 4.92
CA ARG A 12 0.54 11.92 5.14
C ARG A 12 1.85 11.18 4.87
N LEU A 13 2.76 11.83 4.15
CA LEU A 13 4.08 11.26 3.82
C LEU A 13 5.07 11.57 4.95
N VAL A 14 4.85 10.93 6.09
CA VAL A 14 5.63 11.12 7.32
C VAL A 14 6.08 9.77 7.90
N GLY A 15 7.13 9.81 8.74
CA GLY A 15 7.72 8.60 9.32
C GLY A 15 6.74 7.73 10.12
N GLU A 16 5.79 8.33 10.84
CA GLU A 16 4.76 7.60 11.59
C GLU A 16 3.90 6.70 10.70
N LYS A 17 3.66 7.10 9.46
CA LYS A 17 2.91 6.34 8.46
C LYS A 17 3.78 5.33 7.70
N GLY A 18 5.07 5.26 7.97
CA GLY A 18 6.00 4.42 7.24
C GLY A 18 6.25 4.88 5.80
N ALA A 19 5.88 6.12 5.47
CA ALA A 19 5.96 6.65 4.11
C ALA A 19 7.40 6.76 3.60
N ASP A 20 8.37 6.96 4.48
CA ASP A 20 9.80 6.96 4.16
C ASP A 20 10.31 5.61 3.65
N LEU A 21 9.64 4.51 4.00
CA LEU A 21 9.97 3.16 3.54
C LEU A 21 9.36 2.82 2.17
N LEU A 22 8.31 3.52 1.76
CA LEU A 22 7.58 3.23 0.53
C LEU A 22 8.43 3.32 -0.74
N PRO A 23 9.27 4.35 -0.94
CA PRO A 23 10.04 4.45 -2.18
C PRO A 23 10.88 3.21 -2.45
N GLN A 24 11.62 2.74 -1.47
CA GLN A 24 12.45 1.54 -1.60
C GLN A 24 11.62 0.27 -1.69
N ALA A 25 10.56 0.14 -0.89
CA ALA A 25 9.68 -1.02 -0.93
C ALA A 25 8.97 -1.17 -2.29
N ILE A 26 8.53 -0.08 -2.89
CA ILE A 26 7.94 -0.09 -4.22
C ILE A 26 8.98 -0.47 -5.28
N ALA A 27 10.17 0.13 -5.23
CA ALA A 27 11.27 -0.19 -6.15
C ALA A 27 11.68 -1.67 -6.05
N ASP A 28 11.85 -2.18 -4.83
CA ASP A 28 12.19 -3.59 -4.58
C ASP A 28 11.08 -4.52 -5.07
N SER A 29 9.82 -4.15 -4.87
CA SER A 29 8.69 -4.93 -5.36
C SER A 29 8.71 -5.05 -6.89
N PHE A 30 8.95 -3.97 -7.61
CA PHE A 30 9.10 -4.02 -9.07
C PHE A 30 10.32 -4.84 -9.53
N THR A 31 11.38 -4.85 -8.73
CA THR A 31 12.59 -5.63 -9.03
C THR A 31 12.38 -7.13 -8.78
N PHE A 32 11.87 -7.51 -7.61
CA PHE A 32 11.81 -8.92 -7.18
C PHE A 32 10.52 -9.64 -7.61
N ILE A 33 9.40 -8.93 -7.65
CA ILE A 33 8.12 -9.50 -8.08
C ILE A 33 7.93 -9.33 -9.60
N GLY A 34 8.66 -8.40 -10.18
CA GLY A 34 8.53 -7.99 -11.57
C GLY A 34 7.35 -7.02 -11.76
N ARG A 35 7.13 -6.63 -13.01
CA ARG A 35 6.08 -5.66 -13.39
C ARG A 35 4.69 -6.32 -13.42
N LYS A 36 4.30 -6.98 -12.33
CA LYS A 36 3.05 -7.74 -12.19
C LYS A 36 2.00 -7.01 -11.34
N MET A 37 2.20 -5.74 -11.08
CA MET A 37 1.31 -4.89 -10.30
C MET A 37 1.38 -3.45 -10.80
N ASN A 38 0.38 -2.66 -10.40
CA ASN A 38 0.40 -1.21 -10.48
C ASN A 38 0.46 -0.64 -9.07
N PHE A 39 1.06 0.53 -8.89
CA PHE A 39 1.09 1.22 -7.61
C PHE A 39 0.78 2.72 -7.77
N LEU A 40 -0.11 3.24 -6.93
CA LEU A 40 -0.52 4.65 -6.94
C LEU A 40 -0.45 5.23 -5.54
N VAL A 41 0.22 6.36 -5.39
CA VAL A 41 0.39 7.07 -4.13
C VAL A 41 -0.32 8.41 -4.17
N LEU A 42 -1.06 8.74 -3.11
CA LEU A 42 -1.66 10.05 -2.88
C LEU A 42 -1.29 10.54 -1.49
N GLY A 43 -0.64 11.66 -1.40
CA GLY A 43 -0.28 12.27 -0.12
C GLY A 43 0.71 13.40 -0.23
N ASN A 44 1.01 14.00 0.90
CA ASN A 44 2.04 15.02 1.05
C ASN A 44 2.65 14.98 2.45
N GLY A 45 3.83 15.53 2.62
CA GLY A 45 4.52 15.55 3.90
C GLY A 45 5.98 15.94 3.80
N GLU A 46 6.87 15.06 4.20
CA GLU A 46 8.31 15.31 4.21
C GLU A 46 8.87 15.43 2.79
N ALA A 47 9.60 16.53 2.53
CA ALA A 47 10.10 16.88 1.21
C ALA A 47 10.96 15.79 0.57
N GLU A 48 11.81 15.12 1.36
CA GLU A 48 12.67 14.05 0.87
C GLU A 48 11.83 12.86 0.38
N THR A 49 10.81 12.47 1.12
CA THR A 49 9.89 11.38 0.74
C THR A 49 9.12 11.73 -0.53
N GLU A 50 8.63 12.96 -0.64
CA GLU A 50 7.95 13.43 -1.85
C GLU A 50 8.85 13.35 -3.09
N VAL A 51 10.12 13.77 -2.96
CA VAL A 51 11.11 13.71 -4.04
C VAL A 51 11.38 12.26 -4.45
N GLN A 52 11.65 11.38 -3.50
CA GLN A 52 11.93 9.98 -3.77
C GLN A 52 10.74 9.27 -4.45
N LEU A 53 9.53 9.50 -3.99
CA LEU A 53 8.31 8.96 -4.61
C LEU A 53 8.11 9.49 -6.03
N THR A 54 8.42 10.76 -6.28
CA THR A 54 8.31 11.36 -7.61
C THR A 54 9.35 10.77 -8.57
N GLN A 55 10.56 10.51 -8.09
CA GLN A 55 11.63 9.91 -8.90
C GLN A 55 11.29 8.49 -9.39
N LEU A 56 10.49 7.73 -8.65
CA LEU A 56 10.04 6.40 -9.06
C LEU A 56 9.26 6.39 -10.37
N LYS A 57 8.66 7.49 -10.77
CA LYS A 57 7.94 7.60 -12.06
C LYS A 57 8.81 7.26 -13.26
N SER A 58 10.10 7.59 -13.21
CA SER A 58 11.03 7.28 -14.30
C SER A 58 11.47 5.81 -14.31
N ILE A 59 11.50 5.17 -13.15
CA ILE A 59 11.94 3.78 -12.99
C ILE A 59 10.81 2.79 -13.32
N ALA A 60 9.59 3.07 -12.88
CA ALA A 60 8.43 2.20 -13.04
C ALA A 60 7.37 2.80 -13.97
N LYS A 61 7.83 3.34 -15.11
CA LYS A 61 6.99 4.05 -16.08
C LYS A 61 5.84 3.17 -16.58
N GLY A 62 4.62 3.68 -16.45
CA GLY A 62 3.40 3.02 -16.86
C GLY A 62 2.76 2.11 -15.80
N ASP A 63 3.51 1.73 -14.75
CA ASP A 63 3.00 0.86 -13.67
C ASP A 63 2.96 1.59 -12.31
N TYR A 64 3.44 2.81 -12.25
CA TYR A 64 3.49 3.61 -11.04
C TYR A 64 3.15 5.08 -11.31
N ASN A 65 2.44 5.68 -10.36
CA ASN A 65 2.25 7.13 -10.33
C ASN A 65 2.11 7.63 -8.88
N VAL A 66 2.37 8.91 -8.69
CA VAL A 66 2.19 9.61 -7.41
C VAL A 66 1.52 10.96 -7.64
N PHE A 67 0.61 11.28 -6.74
CA PHE A 67 -0.06 12.57 -6.64
C PHE A 67 0.38 13.22 -5.32
N ILE A 68 1.20 14.26 -5.42
CA ILE A 68 1.63 15.00 -4.24
C ILE A 68 0.57 16.04 -3.90
N GLY A 69 -0.07 15.89 -2.74
CA GLY A 69 -1.12 16.77 -2.27
C GLY A 69 -2.26 16.05 -1.57
N TYR A 70 -3.31 16.77 -1.30
CA TYR A 70 -4.57 16.24 -0.78
C TYR A 70 -5.67 16.40 -1.83
N ASN A 71 -6.40 15.33 -2.08
CA ASN A 71 -7.55 15.36 -2.99
C ASN A 71 -8.56 14.30 -2.55
N GLU A 72 -9.65 14.74 -1.95
CA GLU A 72 -10.68 13.85 -1.39
C GLU A 72 -11.39 13.06 -2.49
N THR A 73 -11.74 13.70 -3.59
CA THR A 73 -12.40 13.02 -4.72
C THR A 73 -11.52 11.93 -5.30
N LEU A 74 -10.22 12.22 -5.51
CA LEU A 74 -9.27 11.24 -5.98
C LEU A 74 -9.10 10.08 -4.99
N SER A 75 -9.09 10.36 -3.67
CA SER A 75 -8.96 9.32 -2.66
C SER A 75 -10.11 8.31 -2.73
N HIS A 76 -11.35 8.77 -2.89
CA HIS A 76 -12.52 7.91 -3.06
C HIS A 76 -12.43 7.06 -4.34
N LEU A 77 -11.98 7.64 -5.45
CA LEU A 77 -11.78 6.90 -6.69
C LEU A 77 -10.67 5.85 -6.55
N MET A 78 -9.61 6.17 -5.83
CA MET A 78 -8.53 5.23 -5.54
C MET A 78 -9.02 4.05 -4.70
N TYR A 79 -9.76 4.29 -3.61
CA TYR A 79 -10.36 3.21 -2.83
C TYR A 79 -11.29 2.33 -3.67
N ALA A 80 -12.14 2.95 -4.50
CA ALA A 80 -13.09 2.21 -5.32
C ALA A 80 -12.43 1.38 -6.42
N GLY A 81 -11.31 1.84 -6.96
CA GLY A 81 -10.62 1.20 -8.07
C GLY A 81 -9.47 0.28 -7.69
N ALA A 82 -9.03 0.30 -6.45
CA ALA A 82 -7.88 -0.48 -6.00
C ALA A 82 -8.24 -1.91 -5.59
N ASP A 83 -7.26 -2.80 -5.69
CA ASP A 83 -7.33 -4.15 -5.15
C ASP A 83 -6.75 -4.22 -3.73
N PHE A 84 -5.70 -3.45 -3.47
CA PHE A 84 -4.97 -3.48 -2.21
C PHE A 84 -4.63 -2.07 -1.70
N LEU A 85 -4.74 -1.88 -0.37
CA LEU A 85 -4.29 -0.68 0.33
C LEU A 85 -3.07 -1.02 1.19
N ALA A 86 -1.94 -0.35 0.95
CA ALA A 86 -0.75 -0.49 1.78
C ALA A 86 -0.76 0.50 2.95
N MET A 87 -0.58 0.00 4.17
CA MET A 87 -0.47 0.81 5.39
C MET A 87 0.73 0.33 6.24
N PRO A 88 1.96 0.76 5.91
CA PRO A 88 3.17 0.33 6.61
C PRO A 88 3.43 1.14 7.89
N SER A 89 2.41 1.56 8.60
CA SER A 89 2.49 2.48 9.73
C SER A 89 3.38 1.96 10.85
N ARG A 90 4.24 2.85 11.37
CA ARG A 90 4.96 2.62 12.64
C ARG A 90 4.03 2.83 13.83
N VAL A 91 3.18 3.84 13.74
CA VAL A 91 2.20 4.20 14.75
C VAL A 91 0.85 4.41 14.09
N GLU A 92 -0.17 3.70 14.55
CA GLU A 92 -1.54 3.84 14.06
C GLU A 92 -2.52 3.54 15.19
N PRO A 93 -2.88 4.53 16.03
CA PRO A 93 -3.73 4.30 17.20
C PRO A 93 -5.09 3.68 16.87
N CYS A 94 -5.74 4.16 15.81
CA CYS A 94 -7.02 3.62 15.33
C CYS A 94 -6.93 3.18 13.88
N GLY A 95 -6.56 4.11 13.00
CA GLY A 95 -6.59 3.95 11.56
C GLY A 95 -8.02 3.97 11.02
N LEU A 96 -8.25 4.73 9.97
CA LEU A 96 -9.54 4.78 9.29
C LEU A 96 -9.43 4.26 7.85
N ASN A 97 -8.27 4.41 7.23
CA ASN A 97 -8.08 4.08 5.83
C ASN A 97 -8.34 2.59 5.53
N GLN A 98 -7.95 1.68 6.43
CA GLN A 98 -8.26 0.25 6.28
C GLN A 98 -9.77 -0.02 6.32
N LEU A 99 -10.52 0.73 7.13
CA LEU A 99 -11.97 0.60 7.22
C LEU A 99 -12.63 1.12 5.94
N TYR A 100 -12.16 2.25 5.42
CA TYR A 100 -12.63 2.78 4.13
C TYR A 100 -12.31 1.80 3.00
N ALA A 101 -11.09 1.27 2.93
CA ALA A 101 -10.70 0.29 1.93
C ALA A 101 -11.63 -0.93 1.94
N MET A 102 -11.83 -1.53 3.10
CA MET A 102 -12.70 -2.71 3.25
C MET A 102 -14.14 -2.42 2.85
N ARG A 103 -14.65 -1.21 3.11
CA ARG A 103 -15.98 -0.82 2.67
C ARG A 103 -16.12 -0.76 1.15
N TYR A 104 -15.05 -0.44 0.44
CA TYR A 104 -15.00 -0.47 -1.03
C TYR A 104 -14.63 -1.84 -1.61
N GLY A 105 -14.33 -2.83 -0.77
CA GLY A 105 -13.84 -4.14 -1.20
C GLY A 105 -12.34 -4.18 -1.49
N THR A 106 -11.59 -3.15 -1.12
CA THR A 106 -10.14 -3.07 -1.24
C THR A 106 -9.48 -3.77 -0.05
N ILE A 107 -8.57 -4.69 -0.31
CA ILE A 107 -7.94 -5.52 0.71
C ILE A 107 -6.79 -4.76 1.38
N PRO A 108 -6.79 -4.60 2.72
CA PRO A 108 -5.68 -3.95 3.41
C PRO A 108 -4.46 -4.87 3.51
N VAL A 109 -3.28 -4.27 3.24
CA VAL A 109 -1.95 -4.85 3.44
C VAL A 109 -1.24 -3.97 4.45
N VAL A 110 -1.22 -4.39 5.71
CA VAL A 110 -0.93 -3.49 6.82
C VAL A 110 0.15 -4.04 7.75
N ARG A 111 0.88 -3.14 8.41
CA ARG A 111 1.67 -3.54 9.57
C ARG A 111 0.74 -3.81 10.75
N SER A 112 0.97 -4.92 11.44
CA SER A 112 0.17 -5.33 12.62
C SER A 112 0.54 -4.50 13.85
N THR A 113 -0.05 -3.30 13.96
CA THR A 113 0.17 -2.37 15.08
C THR A 113 -1.10 -1.58 15.40
N GLY A 114 -1.31 -1.26 16.67
CA GLY A 114 -2.44 -0.44 17.12
C GLY A 114 -3.79 -0.89 16.56
N GLY A 115 -4.56 0.05 16.05
CA GLY A 115 -5.86 -0.23 15.45
C GLY A 115 -5.83 -1.12 14.21
N LEU A 116 -4.71 -1.19 13.49
CA LEU A 116 -4.55 -2.11 12.36
C LEU A 116 -4.53 -3.56 12.83
N LYS A 117 -3.86 -3.85 13.94
CA LYS A 117 -3.86 -5.17 14.56
C LYS A 117 -5.26 -5.62 14.99
N ASP A 118 -6.05 -4.67 15.47
CA ASP A 118 -7.39 -4.95 16.00
C ASP A 118 -8.43 -5.15 14.87
N THR A 119 -8.22 -4.54 13.71
CA THR A 119 -9.21 -4.47 12.63
C THR A 119 -8.88 -5.29 11.39
N VAL A 120 -7.65 -5.78 11.25
CA VAL A 120 -7.22 -6.57 10.06
C VAL A 120 -6.71 -7.93 10.51
N ILE A 121 -7.42 -8.97 10.09
CA ILE A 121 -7.05 -10.37 10.35
C ILE A 121 -6.32 -10.91 9.12
N ASP A 122 -5.14 -11.50 9.32
CA ASP A 122 -4.34 -12.05 8.23
C ASP A 122 -5.06 -13.23 7.54
N VAL A 123 -4.95 -13.31 6.23
CA VAL A 123 -5.54 -14.39 5.42
C VAL A 123 -4.99 -15.77 5.77
N GLY A 124 -3.86 -15.87 6.45
CA GLY A 124 -3.33 -17.11 7.01
C GLY A 124 -4.04 -17.59 8.26
N ASP A 125 -4.86 -16.76 8.88
CA ASP A 125 -5.61 -17.05 10.09
C ASP A 125 -7.08 -17.35 9.78
N THR A 126 -7.77 -18.01 10.72
CA THR A 126 -9.19 -18.33 10.58
C THR A 126 -10.03 -17.05 10.43
N GLY A 127 -10.79 -16.95 9.33
CA GLY A 127 -11.63 -15.81 9.03
C GLY A 127 -10.86 -14.58 8.54
N GLY A 128 -9.60 -14.77 8.11
CA GLY A 128 -8.76 -13.69 7.58
C GLY A 128 -9.26 -13.09 6.27
N TYR A 129 -9.04 -11.80 6.11
CA TYR A 129 -9.49 -11.02 4.95
C TYR A 129 -8.50 -9.93 4.51
N GLY A 130 -7.36 -9.82 5.18
CA GLY A 130 -6.30 -8.87 4.87
C GLY A 130 -4.94 -9.54 4.88
N ILE A 131 -3.89 -8.76 4.67
CA ILE A 131 -2.51 -9.21 4.76
C ILE A 131 -1.82 -8.38 5.82
N THR A 132 -1.19 -9.04 6.79
CA THR A 132 -0.45 -8.36 7.85
C THR A 132 1.02 -8.73 7.80
N PHE A 133 1.88 -7.79 8.21
CA PHE A 133 3.31 -7.99 8.41
C PHE A 133 3.76 -7.36 9.73
N HIS A 134 4.91 -7.77 10.24
CA HIS A 134 5.30 -7.51 11.63
C HIS A 134 6.10 -6.24 11.80
N ASP A 135 7.17 -6.06 11.03
CA ASP A 135 8.13 -4.99 11.21
C ASP A 135 7.97 -3.85 10.20
N ALA A 136 8.21 -2.62 10.66
CA ALA A 136 8.27 -1.46 9.79
C ALA A 136 9.61 -1.43 9.04
N THR A 137 9.78 -2.34 8.11
CA THR A 137 10.96 -2.49 7.27
C THR A 137 10.59 -2.60 5.80
N VAL A 138 11.52 -2.23 4.94
CA VAL A 138 11.37 -2.39 3.48
C VAL A 138 11.10 -3.86 3.12
N GLY A 139 11.83 -4.79 3.75
CA GLY A 139 11.68 -6.23 3.50
C GLY A 139 10.30 -6.76 3.84
N ASP A 140 9.75 -6.38 4.99
CA ASP A 140 8.42 -6.83 5.42
C ASP A 140 7.31 -6.25 4.53
N ILE A 141 7.43 -4.99 4.13
CA ILE A 141 6.48 -4.36 3.20
C ILE A 141 6.52 -5.07 1.84
N THR A 142 7.72 -5.30 1.30
CA THR A 142 7.90 -6.00 0.02
C THR A 142 7.35 -7.42 0.08
N HIS A 143 7.54 -8.14 1.17
CA HIS A 143 6.97 -9.47 1.37
C HIS A 143 5.43 -9.44 1.46
N GLY A 144 4.86 -8.45 2.12
CA GLY A 144 3.41 -8.25 2.15
C GLY A 144 2.82 -8.01 0.75
N ILE A 145 3.48 -7.18 -0.05
CA ILE A 145 3.11 -6.95 -1.45
C ILE A 145 3.22 -8.24 -2.27
N TYR A 146 4.29 -9.01 -2.10
CA TYR A 146 4.47 -10.30 -2.76
C TYR A 146 3.33 -11.29 -2.45
N ARG A 147 2.94 -11.41 -1.18
CA ARG A 147 1.81 -12.24 -0.75
C ARG A 147 0.51 -11.79 -1.42
N ALA A 148 0.27 -10.50 -1.49
CA ALA A 148 -0.91 -9.92 -2.12
C ALA A 148 -0.97 -10.24 -3.63
N VAL A 149 0.13 -10.05 -4.35
CA VAL A 149 0.22 -10.39 -5.78
C VAL A 149 0.00 -11.89 -6.01
N SER A 150 0.54 -12.73 -5.13
CA SER A 150 0.36 -14.19 -5.21
C SER A 150 -1.09 -14.61 -5.02
N LEU A 151 -1.80 -13.99 -4.07
CA LEU A 151 -3.23 -14.24 -3.85
C LEU A 151 -4.09 -13.76 -5.01
N TYR A 152 -3.75 -12.61 -5.59
CA TYR A 152 -4.49 -12.07 -6.74
C TYR A 152 -4.48 -13.04 -7.94
N LYS A 153 -3.34 -13.68 -8.19
CA LYS A 153 -3.20 -14.67 -9.27
C LYS A 153 -3.96 -15.96 -9.05
N GLN A 154 -4.29 -16.31 -7.81
CA GLN A 154 -5.06 -17.53 -7.52
C GLN A 154 -6.55 -17.39 -7.86
N LYS A 155 -7.00 -16.19 -8.23
CA LYS A 155 -8.38 -15.91 -8.64
C LYS A 155 -8.63 -16.12 -10.15
N GLU A 156 -7.58 -16.38 -10.92
CA GLU A 156 -7.65 -16.76 -12.33
C GLU A 156 -7.77 -18.29 -12.48
#